data_380e8e7c09bb6660c5bece3db764cb00
#
_entry.id   380e8e7c09bb6660c5bece3db764cb00
#
_cell.length_a   1.000
_cell.length_b   1.000
_cell.length_c   1.000
_cell.angle_alpha   90.00
_cell.angle_beta   90.00
_cell.angle_gamma   90.00
#
_symmetry.space_group_name_H-M   'P 1'
#
loop_
_entity.id
_entity.type
_entity.pdbx_description
1 polymer ?
#
loop_
_entity_poly.entity_id
_entity_poly.type
_entity_poly.pdbx_seq_one_letter_code
_entity_poly.pdbx_strand_id
1 'polypeptide(L)'
;MIHIGQLDLEKKAAVVAVILEKPLETSRKAAKMGADLLEIRLDLLGIRDLETAVETIRKVKSETGLPVILTNRSIKEGGKWEGREEDRIELLTNLLSTNLISLKDGISLKDGPDAVDIELSAGREARDQVIKAAKTCGKTVIVSSHDFSKTPAFQEMKTILEEAFLAGADIAKLAVMPQSRRDVLDLLRVALDAREAGNAVCTIAMGKLGKHTRIIAPFYGSVLTYAAVDSEVSAAPGQFQVDEIKKILELLE
;
A
#
# COMPACT_ATOMS: atom_id res chain seq x y z
N MET A 1 5.05 15.29 -9.19
CA MET A 1 6.09 14.43 -8.57
C MET A 1 5.45 13.67 -7.42
N ILE A 2 5.55 12.36 -7.41
CA ILE A 2 4.92 11.50 -6.43
C ILE A 2 5.99 10.90 -5.53
N HIS A 3 5.86 11.15 -4.22
CA HIS A 3 6.80 10.70 -3.21
C HIS A 3 6.10 9.94 -2.09
N ILE A 4 6.78 8.97 -1.49
CA ILE A 4 6.42 8.44 -0.17
C ILE A 4 7.61 8.66 0.74
N GLY A 5 7.48 9.56 1.71
CA GLY A 5 8.63 10.04 2.48
C GLY A 5 9.65 10.71 1.58
N GLN A 6 10.89 10.19 1.57
CA GLN A 6 11.98 10.68 0.71
C GLN A 6 12.09 9.94 -0.63
N LEU A 7 11.24 8.95 -0.86
CA LEU A 7 11.30 8.08 -2.03
C LEU A 7 10.57 8.71 -3.22
N ASP A 8 11.28 8.94 -4.31
CA ASP A 8 10.75 9.46 -5.58
C ASP A 8 10.29 8.29 -6.46
N LEU A 9 8.97 8.14 -6.61
CA LEU A 9 8.34 7.04 -7.34
C LEU A 9 8.25 7.26 -8.86
N GLU A 10 8.68 8.43 -9.35
CA GLU A 10 8.71 8.67 -10.80
C GLU A 10 9.96 8.09 -11.45
N LYS A 11 11.04 7.99 -10.68
CA LYS A 11 12.33 7.50 -11.17
C LYS A 11 12.37 5.98 -11.25
N LYS A 12 11.79 5.30 -10.26
CA LYS A 12 11.80 3.84 -10.14
C LYS A 12 10.61 3.37 -9.31
N ALA A 13 10.01 2.27 -9.75
CA ALA A 13 8.98 1.61 -8.95
C ALA A 13 9.58 1.05 -7.65
N ALA A 14 8.86 1.23 -6.54
CA ALA A 14 9.33 0.81 -5.24
C ALA A 14 8.83 -0.58 -4.84
N VAL A 15 9.70 -1.37 -4.21
CA VAL A 15 9.37 -2.67 -3.63
C VAL A 15 8.88 -2.48 -2.20
N VAL A 16 7.59 -2.74 -1.98
CA VAL A 16 6.91 -2.65 -0.70
C VAL A 16 6.98 -3.98 0.03
N ALA A 17 7.60 -4.03 1.19
CA ALA A 17 7.55 -5.20 2.07
C ALA A 17 6.34 -5.11 3.00
N VAL A 18 5.48 -6.15 3.00
CA VAL A 18 4.29 -6.18 3.84
C VAL A 18 4.61 -6.79 5.19
N ILE A 19 4.32 -6.05 6.26
CA ILE A 19 4.60 -6.44 7.65
C ILE A 19 3.32 -6.94 8.30
N LEU A 20 3.27 -8.24 8.57
CA LEU A 20 2.08 -8.99 9.01
C LEU A 20 2.18 -9.49 10.45
N GLU A 21 3.40 -9.68 10.94
CA GLU A 21 3.71 -10.20 12.25
C GLU A 21 5.06 -9.69 12.74
N LYS A 22 5.33 -9.75 14.04
CA LYS A 22 6.62 -9.39 14.67
C LYS A 22 7.23 -8.11 14.05
N PRO A 23 6.55 -6.95 14.14
CA PRO A 23 6.81 -5.81 13.26
C PRO A 23 8.27 -5.37 13.22
N LEU A 24 9.00 -5.38 14.34
CA LEU A 24 10.41 -4.97 14.37
C LEU A 24 11.33 -5.98 13.69
N GLU A 25 11.19 -7.27 14.01
CA GLU A 25 12.01 -8.33 13.44
C GLU A 25 11.81 -8.43 11.93
N THR A 26 10.53 -8.46 11.50
CA THR A 26 10.16 -8.57 10.10
C THR A 26 10.60 -7.34 9.29
N SER A 27 10.47 -6.14 9.86
CA SER A 27 10.93 -4.90 9.21
C SER A 27 12.44 -4.84 9.04
N ARG A 28 13.22 -5.26 10.05
CA ARG A 28 14.69 -5.37 9.93
C ARG A 28 15.09 -6.37 8.85
N LYS A 29 14.39 -7.51 8.77
CA LYS A 29 14.61 -8.52 7.72
C LYS A 29 14.29 -7.93 6.33
N ALA A 30 13.13 -7.27 6.18
CA ALA A 30 12.75 -6.60 4.94
C ALA A 30 13.79 -5.58 4.46
N ALA A 31 14.30 -4.75 5.37
CA ALA A 31 15.34 -3.77 5.05
C ALA A 31 16.63 -4.45 4.57
N LYS A 32 17.07 -5.54 5.20
CA LYS A 32 18.23 -6.33 4.77
C LYS A 32 18.04 -7.01 3.41
N MET A 33 16.80 -7.38 3.06
CA MET A 33 16.44 -7.93 1.76
C MET A 33 16.34 -6.85 0.66
N GLY A 34 16.48 -5.56 1.01
CA GLY A 34 16.50 -4.44 0.07
C GLY A 34 15.11 -3.85 -0.22
N ALA A 35 14.13 -3.99 0.67
CA ALA A 35 12.85 -3.27 0.54
C ALA A 35 13.07 -1.76 0.45
N ASP A 36 12.30 -1.08 -0.38
CA ASP A 36 12.35 0.38 -0.53
C ASP A 36 11.42 1.07 0.49
N LEU A 37 10.30 0.43 0.86
CA LEU A 37 9.39 0.90 1.90
C LEU A 37 8.62 -0.27 2.53
N LEU A 38 7.94 0.02 3.65
CA LEU A 38 7.22 -0.96 4.44
C LEU A 38 5.72 -0.64 4.43
N GLU A 39 4.87 -1.66 4.34
CA GLU A 39 3.44 -1.52 4.64
C GLU A 39 3.16 -2.15 6.01
N ILE A 40 2.76 -1.33 6.98
CA ILE A 40 2.33 -1.80 8.32
C ILE A 40 0.84 -2.11 8.27
N ARG A 41 0.50 -3.39 8.42
CA ARG A 41 -0.86 -3.93 8.38
C ARG A 41 -1.43 -4.03 9.80
N LEU A 42 -2.05 -2.94 10.30
CA LEU A 42 -2.62 -2.90 11.66
C LEU A 42 -3.63 -4.03 11.90
N ASP A 43 -4.48 -4.29 10.91
CA ASP A 43 -5.50 -5.34 10.97
C ASP A 43 -4.91 -6.75 11.14
N LEU A 44 -3.79 -7.04 10.49
CA LEU A 44 -3.11 -8.34 10.58
C LEU A 44 -2.23 -8.45 11.83
N LEU A 45 -1.66 -7.34 12.28
CA LEU A 45 -0.89 -7.25 13.53
C LEU A 45 -1.78 -7.26 14.78
N GLY A 46 -3.12 -7.14 14.63
CA GLY A 46 -4.05 -7.05 15.74
C GLY A 46 -3.92 -5.75 16.55
N ILE A 47 -3.32 -4.70 15.98
CA ILE A 47 -3.13 -3.40 16.64
C ILE A 47 -4.42 -2.60 16.51
N ARG A 48 -5.04 -2.26 17.64
CA ARG A 48 -6.35 -1.59 17.70
C ARG A 48 -6.35 -0.26 18.45
N ASP A 49 -5.26 0.06 19.13
CA ASP A 49 -5.11 1.30 19.89
C ASP A 49 -4.01 2.20 19.33
N LEU A 50 -4.18 3.49 19.57
CA LEU A 50 -3.32 4.53 19.03
C LEU A 50 -1.88 4.45 19.57
N GLU A 51 -1.71 4.16 20.87
CA GLU A 51 -0.41 4.17 21.53
C GLU A 51 0.50 3.06 20.98
N THR A 52 -0.01 1.83 20.94
CA THR A 52 0.71 0.68 20.36
C THR A 52 1.03 0.92 18.87
N ALA A 53 0.10 1.51 18.10
CA ALA A 53 0.33 1.79 16.69
C ALA A 53 1.44 2.84 16.48
N VAL A 54 1.40 3.95 17.23
CA VAL A 54 2.44 5.01 17.19
C VAL A 54 3.80 4.43 17.57
N GLU A 55 3.88 3.68 18.68
CA GLU A 55 5.13 3.08 19.13
C GLU A 55 5.69 2.12 18.08
N THR A 56 4.84 1.30 17.49
CA THR A 56 5.25 0.34 16.44
C THR A 56 5.81 1.08 15.23
N ILE A 57 5.11 2.06 14.69
CA ILE A 57 5.56 2.82 13.52
C ILE A 57 6.88 3.53 13.81
N ARG A 58 6.97 4.22 14.97
CA ARG A 58 8.18 4.93 15.39
C ARG A 58 9.39 4.01 15.49
N LYS A 59 9.26 2.87 16.18
CA LYS A 59 10.35 1.90 16.31
C LYS A 59 10.78 1.33 14.97
N VAL A 60 9.82 0.94 14.12
CA VAL A 60 10.10 0.43 12.77
C VAL A 60 10.88 1.46 11.95
N LYS A 61 10.43 2.71 11.91
CA LYS A 61 11.12 3.79 11.17
C LYS A 61 12.50 4.10 11.74
N SER A 62 12.64 4.17 13.06
CA SER A 62 13.94 4.47 13.70
C SER A 62 14.99 3.38 13.44
N GLU A 63 14.58 2.13 13.32
CA GLU A 63 15.49 1.00 13.11
C GLU A 63 15.82 0.72 11.65
N THR A 64 14.89 1.01 10.73
CA THR A 64 15.09 0.70 9.31
C THR A 64 15.42 1.91 8.46
N GLY A 65 15.04 3.11 8.87
CA GLY A 65 15.11 4.33 8.06
C GLY A 65 14.16 4.35 6.86
N LEU A 66 13.33 3.30 6.69
CA LEU A 66 12.45 3.15 5.54
C LEU A 66 11.12 3.91 5.74
N PRO A 67 10.54 4.50 4.68
CA PRO A 67 9.23 5.07 4.73
C PRO A 67 8.15 4.00 4.97
N VAL A 68 7.02 4.43 5.54
CA VAL A 68 5.94 3.52 5.98
C VAL A 68 4.61 3.91 5.34
N ILE A 69 3.95 2.92 4.72
CA ILE A 69 2.54 2.95 4.35
C ILE A 69 1.74 2.40 5.54
N LEU A 70 0.79 3.17 6.03
CA LEU A 70 -0.16 2.75 7.04
C LEU A 70 -1.39 2.13 6.38
N THR A 71 -1.70 0.88 6.74
CA THR A 71 -2.88 0.18 6.24
C THR A 71 -3.63 -0.48 7.39
N ASN A 72 -4.93 -0.24 7.48
CA ASN A 72 -5.85 -0.96 8.34
C ASN A 72 -7.00 -1.49 7.47
N ARG A 73 -6.80 -2.66 6.85
CA ARG A 73 -7.67 -3.21 5.80
C ARG A 73 -9.00 -3.70 6.34
N SER A 74 -10.10 -3.25 5.71
CA SER A 74 -11.47 -3.74 5.96
C SER A 74 -11.60 -5.22 5.60
N ILE A 75 -12.43 -5.96 6.36
CA ILE A 75 -12.80 -7.35 6.06
C ILE A 75 -13.38 -7.49 4.65
N LYS A 76 -14.12 -6.48 4.18
CA LYS A 76 -14.76 -6.48 2.85
C LYS A 76 -13.75 -6.61 1.70
N GLU A 77 -12.50 -6.21 1.93
CA GLU A 77 -11.40 -6.30 0.96
C GLU A 77 -10.23 -7.14 1.49
N GLY A 78 -10.54 -8.23 2.17
CA GLY A 78 -9.57 -9.25 2.58
C GLY A 78 -8.71 -8.89 3.80
N GLY A 79 -9.11 -7.89 4.58
CA GLY A 79 -8.49 -7.56 5.86
C GLY A 79 -9.03 -8.38 7.03
N LYS A 80 -8.52 -8.07 8.24
CA LYS A 80 -8.93 -8.71 9.50
C LYS A 80 -9.41 -7.71 10.57
N TRP A 81 -9.81 -6.51 10.18
CA TRP A 81 -10.39 -5.56 11.11
C TRP A 81 -11.80 -5.98 11.50
N GLU A 82 -12.00 -6.41 12.75
CA GLU A 82 -13.28 -6.88 13.29
C GLU A 82 -14.04 -5.80 14.10
N GLY A 83 -13.46 -4.62 14.27
CA GLY A 83 -14.07 -3.48 14.95
C GLY A 83 -15.10 -2.75 14.08
N ARG A 84 -15.76 -1.74 14.67
CA ARG A 84 -16.63 -0.85 13.90
C ARG A 84 -15.83 -0.06 12.87
N GLU A 85 -16.47 0.33 11.79
CA GLU A 85 -15.81 1.11 10.74
C GLU A 85 -15.35 2.49 11.25
N GLU A 86 -16.17 3.11 12.11
CA GLU A 86 -15.85 4.39 12.73
C GLU A 86 -14.55 4.33 13.53
N ASP A 87 -14.36 3.25 14.34
CA ASP A 87 -13.14 3.06 15.14
C ASP A 87 -11.90 2.87 14.25
N ARG A 88 -12.07 2.17 13.09
CA ARG A 88 -11.02 1.99 12.09
C ARG A 88 -10.57 3.31 11.49
N ILE A 89 -11.53 4.12 11.10
CA ILE A 89 -11.30 5.44 10.49
C ILE A 89 -10.69 6.41 11.50
N GLU A 90 -11.19 6.41 12.73
CA GLU A 90 -10.66 7.23 13.81
C GLU A 90 -9.19 6.88 14.09
N LEU A 91 -8.84 5.58 14.16
CA LEU A 91 -7.46 5.14 14.37
C LEU A 91 -6.54 5.61 13.23
N LEU A 92 -6.94 5.43 11.96
CA LEU A 92 -6.17 5.92 10.81
C LEU A 92 -6.00 7.44 10.85
N THR A 93 -7.07 8.18 11.11
CA THR A 93 -7.06 9.65 11.14
C THR A 93 -6.18 10.18 12.27
N ASN A 94 -6.27 9.57 13.46
CA ASN A 94 -5.46 9.95 14.60
C ASN A 94 -3.97 9.67 14.34
N LEU A 95 -3.61 8.53 13.74
CA LEU A 95 -2.23 8.20 13.38
C LEU A 95 -1.64 9.16 12.36
N LEU A 96 -2.42 9.63 11.40
CA LEU A 96 -2.00 10.65 10.45
C LEU A 96 -1.79 12.02 11.12
N SER A 97 -2.62 12.34 12.11
CA SER A 97 -2.64 13.63 12.83
C SER A 97 -1.74 13.67 14.07
N THR A 98 -1.15 12.55 14.51
CA THR A 98 -0.35 12.43 15.75
C THR A 98 0.81 13.44 15.77
N ASN A 99 1.27 13.85 14.62
CA ASN A 99 2.26 14.89 14.45
C ASN A 99 1.79 16.29 14.91
N LEU A 100 0.47 16.51 15.03
CA LEU A 100 -0.11 17.80 15.44
C LEU A 100 -0.42 17.84 16.94
N ILE A 101 -0.57 16.68 17.60
CA ILE A 101 -1.11 16.59 18.97
C ILE A 101 -0.01 16.41 20.02
N SER A 102 1.13 15.84 19.72
CA SER A 102 2.13 15.44 20.72
C SER A 102 3.42 16.27 20.69
N LEU A 103 3.30 17.55 20.93
CA LEU A 103 4.43 18.38 21.39
C LEU A 103 4.82 18.12 22.86
N LYS A 104 4.03 17.31 23.60
CA LYS A 104 4.27 17.07 25.04
C LYS A 104 5.34 16.02 25.32
N ASP A 105 5.58 15.07 24.40
CA ASP A 105 6.50 13.94 24.65
C ASP A 105 7.69 13.87 23.67
N GLY A 106 8.01 14.93 22.95
CA GLY A 106 9.16 14.96 22.03
C GLY A 106 9.00 14.14 20.75
N ILE A 107 7.76 13.80 20.36
CA ILE A 107 7.46 13.07 19.12
C ILE A 107 7.60 14.03 17.93
N SER A 108 8.46 13.68 16.97
CA SER A 108 8.75 14.47 15.77
C SER A 108 7.76 14.16 14.63
N LEU A 109 7.55 15.12 13.73
CA LEU A 109 6.84 14.95 12.46
C LEU A 109 7.34 13.77 11.62
N LYS A 110 8.57 13.30 11.87
CA LYS A 110 9.20 12.17 11.17
C LYS A 110 8.77 10.81 11.71
N ASP A 111 8.08 10.75 12.85
CA ASP A 111 7.78 9.50 13.55
C ASP A 111 6.47 8.84 13.10
N GLY A 112 5.60 9.56 12.39
CA GLY A 112 4.36 9.05 11.83
C GLY A 112 4.53 8.36 10.47
N PRO A 113 3.44 7.79 9.89
CA PRO A 113 3.47 7.17 8.57
C PRO A 113 3.75 8.20 7.47
N ASP A 114 4.28 7.75 6.34
CA ASP A 114 4.58 8.59 5.18
C ASP A 114 3.47 8.54 4.13
N ALA A 115 2.69 7.46 4.13
CA ALA A 115 1.51 7.27 3.30
C ALA A 115 0.41 6.52 4.05
N VAL A 116 -0.82 6.60 3.57
CA VAL A 116 -1.96 5.82 4.03
C VAL A 116 -2.63 5.12 2.86
N ASP A 117 -3.10 3.88 3.08
CA ASP A 117 -3.94 3.14 2.15
C ASP A 117 -5.37 3.07 2.71
N ILE A 118 -6.33 3.56 1.94
CA ILE A 118 -7.77 3.51 2.25
C ILE A 118 -8.54 2.95 1.05
N GLU A 119 -9.52 2.10 1.31
CA GLU A 119 -10.32 1.48 0.24
C GLU A 119 -11.24 2.48 -0.45
N LEU A 120 -11.37 2.36 -1.77
CA LEU A 120 -12.37 3.08 -2.56
C LEU A 120 -13.79 2.75 -2.10
N SER A 121 -14.02 1.51 -1.68
CA SER A 121 -15.30 0.98 -1.17
C SER A 121 -15.64 1.45 0.24
N ALA A 122 -14.74 2.08 0.98
CA ALA A 122 -15.05 2.74 2.24
C ALA A 122 -16.12 3.82 2.00
N GLY A 123 -17.06 3.96 2.92
CA GLY A 123 -18.11 4.97 2.81
C GLY A 123 -17.51 6.36 2.52
N ARG A 124 -18.16 7.12 1.64
CA ARG A 124 -17.60 8.39 1.13
C ARG A 124 -17.10 9.30 2.25
N GLU A 125 -17.92 9.51 3.30
CA GLU A 125 -17.54 10.38 4.41
C GLU A 125 -16.31 9.86 5.17
N ALA A 126 -16.26 8.56 5.43
CA ALA A 126 -15.16 7.89 6.10
C ALA A 126 -13.85 8.00 5.30
N ARG A 127 -13.92 7.70 4.01
CA ARG A 127 -12.78 7.82 3.08
C ARG A 127 -12.28 9.26 3.00
N ASP A 128 -13.18 10.23 2.77
CA ASP A 128 -12.86 11.64 2.62
C ASP A 128 -12.22 12.21 3.91
N GLN A 129 -12.62 11.72 5.10
CA GLN A 129 -12.01 12.06 6.38
C GLN A 129 -10.54 11.62 6.44
N VAL A 130 -10.21 10.38 6.07
CA VAL A 130 -8.83 9.88 6.05
C VAL A 130 -7.98 10.64 5.03
N ILE A 131 -8.53 10.84 3.81
CA ILE A 131 -7.83 11.57 2.75
C ILE A 131 -7.53 13.00 3.19
N LYS A 132 -8.49 13.69 3.77
CA LYS A 132 -8.31 15.05 4.30
C LYS A 132 -7.23 15.11 5.37
N ALA A 133 -7.24 14.17 6.33
CA ALA A 133 -6.22 14.10 7.38
C ALA A 133 -4.82 13.89 6.79
N ALA A 134 -4.66 12.95 5.85
CA ALA A 134 -3.40 12.67 5.17
C ALA A 134 -2.88 13.91 4.42
N LYS A 135 -3.72 14.54 3.60
CA LYS A 135 -3.35 15.73 2.83
C LYS A 135 -2.97 16.91 3.72
N THR A 136 -3.70 17.13 4.81
CA THR A 136 -3.37 18.19 5.79
C THR A 136 -1.99 17.99 6.42
N CYS A 137 -1.57 16.75 6.60
CA CYS A 137 -0.25 16.39 7.16
C CYS A 137 0.82 16.14 6.08
N GLY A 138 0.55 16.45 4.81
CA GLY A 138 1.48 16.27 3.70
C GLY A 138 1.86 14.80 3.44
N LYS A 139 0.94 13.86 3.71
CA LYS A 139 1.13 12.43 3.52
C LYS A 139 0.54 11.97 2.20
N THR A 140 1.17 10.97 1.58
CA THR A 140 0.70 10.39 0.33
C THR A 140 -0.54 9.50 0.56
N VAL A 141 -1.53 9.63 -0.29
CA VAL A 141 -2.78 8.88 -0.23
C VAL A 141 -2.81 7.82 -1.31
N ILE A 142 -2.95 6.57 -0.89
CA ILE A 142 -3.24 5.43 -1.77
C ILE A 142 -4.74 5.13 -1.61
N VAL A 143 -5.51 5.25 -2.70
CA VAL A 143 -6.90 4.75 -2.71
C VAL A 143 -6.90 3.43 -3.44
N SER A 144 -7.32 2.37 -2.73
CA SER A 144 -7.20 1.00 -3.19
C SER A 144 -8.54 0.33 -3.45
N SER A 145 -8.55 -0.64 -4.37
CA SER A 145 -9.66 -1.56 -4.63
C SER A 145 -9.12 -2.97 -4.81
N HIS A 146 -9.75 -3.95 -4.15
CA HIS A 146 -9.34 -5.35 -4.18
C HIS A 146 -10.51 -6.25 -4.55
N ASP A 147 -10.36 -7.04 -5.62
CA ASP A 147 -11.30 -8.10 -5.98
C ASP A 147 -10.57 -9.46 -5.92
N PHE A 148 -10.88 -10.26 -4.90
CA PHE A 148 -10.28 -11.59 -4.69
C PHE A 148 -10.97 -12.69 -5.49
N SER A 149 -12.02 -12.37 -6.24
CA SER A 149 -12.84 -13.34 -6.97
C SER A 149 -12.61 -13.31 -8.49
N LYS A 150 -12.41 -12.13 -9.06
CA LYS A 150 -12.32 -11.93 -10.51
C LYS A 150 -11.45 -10.73 -10.88
N THR A 151 -11.25 -10.55 -12.17
CA THR A 151 -10.77 -9.30 -12.78
C THR A 151 -11.95 -8.60 -13.45
N PRO A 152 -12.26 -7.35 -13.09
CA PRO A 152 -13.29 -6.56 -13.78
C PRO A 152 -12.96 -6.37 -15.26
N ALA A 153 -13.96 -6.06 -16.08
CA ALA A 153 -13.74 -5.75 -17.48
C ALA A 153 -12.80 -4.54 -17.64
N PHE A 154 -12.08 -4.47 -18.77
CA PHE A 154 -11.08 -3.42 -19.02
C PHE A 154 -11.60 -1.99 -18.73
N GLN A 155 -12.80 -1.66 -19.22
CA GLN A 155 -13.39 -0.33 -19.00
C GLN A 155 -13.77 -0.10 -17.52
N GLU A 156 -14.22 -1.14 -16.84
CA GLU A 156 -14.55 -1.08 -15.41
C GLU A 156 -13.29 -0.83 -14.57
N MET A 157 -12.17 -1.49 -14.88
CA MET A 157 -10.88 -1.23 -14.22
C MET A 157 -10.43 0.23 -14.41
N LYS A 158 -10.60 0.80 -15.60
CA LYS A 158 -10.30 2.23 -15.85
C LYS A 158 -11.18 3.12 -14.98
N THR A 159 -12.48 2.88 -14.93
CA THR A 159 -13.42 3.63 -14.10
C THR A 159 -13.04 3.55 -12.62
N ILE A 160 -12.66 2.37 -12.10
CA ILE A 160 -12.21 2.22 -10.71
C ILE A 160 -10.99 3.10 -10.40
N LEU A 161 -9.99 3.14 -11.31
CA LEU A 161 -8.83 4.00 -11.13
C LEU A 161 -9.19 5.49 -11.21
N GLU A 162 -10.04 5.88 -12.16
CA GLU A 162 -10.53 7.25 -12.29
C GLU A 162 -11.30 7.70 -11.02
N GLU A 163 -12.18 6.86 -10.50
CA GLU A 163 -12.91 7.13 -9.25
C GLU A 163 -11.96 7.28 -8.05
N ALA A 164 -10.88 6.50 -7.98
CA ALA A 164 -9.87 6.64 -6.94
C ALA A 164 -9.17 8.00 -7.02
N PHE A 165 -8.82 8.48 -8.22
CA PHE A 165 -8.24 9.82 -8.40
C PHE A 165 -9.24 10.93 -8.09
N LEU A 166 -10.50 10.78 -8.52
CA LEU A 166 -11.56 11.73 -8.19
C LEU A 166 -11.83 11.81 -6.68
N ALA A 167 -11.59 10.70 -5.96
CA ALA A 167 -11.66 10.69 -4.50
C ALA A 167 -10.47 11.40 -3.82
N GLY A 168 -9.38 11.69 -4.54
CA GLY A 168 -8.22 12.40 -4.04
C GLY A 168 -6.97 11.54 -3.85
N ALA A 169 -6.88 10.38 -4.50
CA ALA A 169 -5.67 9.55 -4.49
C ALA A 169 -4.47 10.28 -5.10
N ASP A 170 -3.29 10.08 -4.51
CA ASP A 170 -2.02 10.32 -5.19
C ASP A 170 -1.59 9.10 -6.00
N ILE A 171 -1.95 7.90 -5.48
CA ILE A 171 -1.73 6.62 -6.15
C ILE A 171 -3.04 5.84 -6.12
N ALA A 172 -3.56 5.47 -7.29
CA ALA A 172 -4.70 4.56 -7.38
C ALA A 172 -4.20 3.11 -7.43
N LYS A 173 -4.70 2.26 -6.50
CA LYS A 173 -4.26 0.87 -6.38
C LYS A 173 -5.40 -0.08 -6.76
N LEU A 174 -5.12 -1.02 -7.67
CA LEU A 174 -6.07 -2.04 -8.10
C LEU A 174 -5.43 -3.43 -8.01
N ALA A 175 -5.98 -4.29 -7.15
CA ALA A 175 -5.55 -5.67 -7.00
C ALA A 175 -6.70 -6.62 -7.38
N VAL A 176 -6.49 -7.49 -8.35
CA VAL A 176 -7.54 -8.34 -8.93
C VAL A 176 -7.12 -9.81 -9.02
N MET A 177 -8.09 -10.71 -9.12
CA MET A 177 -7.85 -12.14 -9.29
C MET A 177 -8.11 -12.56 -10.75
N PRO A 178 -7.07 -12.73 -11.58
CA PRO A 178 -7.24 -13.10 -12.97
C PRO A 178 -7.75 -14.54 -13.12
N GLN A 179 -8.70 -14.73 -14.01
CA GLN A 179 -9.25 -16.02 -14.41
C GLN A 179 -8.65 -16.48 -15.75
N SER A 180 -8.05 -15.57 -16.50
CA SER A 180 -7.43 -15.82 -17.80
C SER A 180 -6.14 -15.01 -17.98
N ARG A 181 -5.32 -15.41 -18.97
CA ARG A 181 -4.16 -14.61 -19.37
C ARG A 181 -4.57 -13.26 -19.99
N ARG A 182 -5.77 -13.19 -20.55
CA ARG A 182 -6.34 -11.95 -21.09
C ARG A 182 -6.52 -10.94 -19.98
N ASP A 183 -7.06 -11.34 -18.82
CA ASP A 183 -7.24 -10.47 -17.66
C ASP A 183 -5.92 -9.84 -17.21
N VAL A 184 -4.84 -10.62 -17.24
CA VAL A 184 -3.51 -10.13 -16.90
C VAL A 184 -3.01 -9.07 -17.89
N LEU A 185 -3.20 -9.33 -19.20
CA LEU A 185 -2.83 -8.35 -20.24
C LEU A 185 -3.67 -7.08 -20.15
N ASP A 186 -4.97 -7.22 -19.91
CA ASP A 186 -5.87 -6.07 -19.76
C ASP A 186 -5.51 -5.23 -18.52
N LEU A 187 -5.10 -5.85 -17.41
CA LEU A 187 -4.60 -5.14 -16.23
C LEU A 187 -3.28 -4.37 -16.52
N LEU A 188 -2.33 -5.00 -17.22
CA LEU A 188 -1.07 -4.34 -17.60
C LEU A 188 -1.34 -3.17 -18.55
N ARG A 189 -2.28 -3.33 -19.49
CA ARG A 189 -2.70 -2.25 -20.38
C ARG A 189 -3.35 -1.10 -19.62
N VAL A 190 -4.20 -1.37 -18.64
CA VAL A 190 -4.78 -0.33 -17.77
C VAL A 190 -3.70 0.45 -17.03
N ALA A 191 -2.66 -0.25 -16.54
CA ALA A 191 -1.53 0.41 -15.89
C ALA A 191 -0.77 1.34 -16.86
N LEU A 192 -0.51 0.88 -18.08
CA LEU A 192 0.16 1.66 -19.12
C LEU A 192 -0.67 2.89 -19.50
N ASP A 193 -1.96 2.71 -19.83
CA ASP A 193 -2.86 3.81 -20.19
C ASP A 193 -2.90 4.89 -19.09
N ALA A 194 -2.96 4.47 -17.81
CA ALA A 194 -2.95 5.40 -16.68
C ALA A 194 -1.62 6.16 -16.58
N ARG A 195 -0.49 5.48 -16.76
CA ARG A 195 0.85 6.09 -16.73
C ARG A 195 1.04 7.10 -17.85
N GLU A 196 0.61 6.78 -19.06
CA GLU A 196 0.67 7.69 -20.23
C GLU A 196 -0.22 8.92 -20.03
N ALA A 197 -1.31 8.79 -19.26
CA ALA A 197 -2.15 9.90 -18.83
C ALA A 197 -1.53 10.74 -17.69
N GLY A 198 -0.33 10.41 -17.21
CA GLY A 198 0.36 11.10 -16.13
C GLY A 198 -0.09 10.69 -14.72
N ASN A 199 -0.83 9.61 -14.59
CA ASN A 199 -1.37 9.12 -13.32
C ASN A 199 -0.46 8.05 -12.70
N ALA A 200 -0.30 8.07 -11.38
CA ALA A 200 0.43 7.03 -10.66
C ALA A 200 -0.50 5.92 -10.22
N VAL A 201 -0.21 4.71 -10.64
CA VAL A 201 -1.01 3.53 -10.30
C VAL A 201 -0.17 2.44 -9.66
N CYS A 202 -0.84 1.56 -8.92
CA CYS A 202 -0.30 0.29 -8.45
C CYS A 202 -1.26 -0.82 -8.87
N THR A 203 -0.88 -1.63 -9.85
CA THR A 203 -1.72 -2.72 -10.36
C THR A 203 -1.13 -4.09 -10.03
N ILE A 204 -1.96 -4.99 -9.52
CA ILE A 204 -1.56 -6.31 -9.06
C ILE A 204 -2.56 -7.37 -9.56
N ALA A 205 -2.09 -8.32 -10.35
CA ALA A 205 -2.83 -9.56 -10.60
C ALA A 205 -2.40 -10.60 -9.56
N MET A 206 -3.35 -11.04 -8.74
CA MET A 206 -3.10 -11.98 -7.65
C MET A 206 -3.05 -13.45 -8.14
N GLY A 207 -2.69 -14.35 -7.25
CA GLY A 207 -2.67 -15.78 -7.50
C GLY A 207 -1.58 -16.24 -8.46
N LYS A 208 -1.59 -17.53 -8.76
CA LYS A 208 -0.55 -18.18 -9.61
C LYS A 208 -0.50 -17.61 -11.02
N LEU A 209 -1.66 -17.32 -11.61
CA LEU A 209 -1.78 -16.82 -12.97
C LEU A 209 -1.23 -15.38 -13.11
N GLY A 210 -1.43 -14.56 -12.06
CA GLY A 210 -1.00 -13.16 -12.03
C GLY A 210 0.37 -12.91 -11.40
N LYS A 211 1.00 -13.92 -10.78
CA LYS A 211 2.23 -13.76 -9.97
C LYS A 211 3.29 -12.89 -10.65
N HIS A 212 3.53 -13.10 -11.94
CA HIS A 212 4.57 -12.40 -12.70
C HIS A 212 4.32 -10.90 -12.87
N THR A 213 3.08 -10.41 -12.70
CA THR A 213 2.79 -8.97 -12.78
C THR A 213 3.50 -8.18 -11.69
N ARG A 214 3.86 -8.79 -10.55
CA ARG A 214 4.63 -8.13 -9.49
C ARG A 214 6.03 -7.70 -9.94
N ILE A 215 6.52 -8.31 -11.01
CA ILE A 215 7.80 -7.96 -11.63
C ILE A 215 7.57 -7.09 -12.87
N ILE A 216 6.56 -7.44 -13.68
CA ILE A 216 6.37 -6.83 -14.99
C ILE A 216 5.55 -5.53 -14.93
N ALA A 217 4.57 -5.40 -14.02
CA ALA A 217 3.75 -4.19 -13.92
C ALA A 217 4.56 -2.90 -13.69
N PRO A 218 5.69 -2.88 -12.96
CA PRO A 218 6.58 -1.72 -12.89
C PRO A 218 7.00 -1.18 -14.26
N PHE A 219 7.29 -2.03 -15.22
CA PHE A 219 7.69 -1.63 -16.59
C PHE A 219 6.51 -1.07 -17.40
N TYR A 220 5.28 -1.32 -16.97
CA TYR A 220 4.05 -0.81 -17.58
C TYR A 220 3.38 0.30 -16.76
N GLY A 221 4.11 0.89 -15.81
CA GLY A 221 3.66 2.11 -15.13
C GLY A 221 3.20 1.95 -13.68
N SER A 222 3.19 0.72 -13.12
CA SER A 222 2.94 0.54 -11.68
C SER A 222 4.10 1.11 -10.86
N VAL A 223 3.81 2.09 -10.01
CA VAL A 223 4.85 2.77 -9.20
C VAL A 223 5.22 2.00 -7.93
N LEU A 224 4.43 0.99 -7.56
CA LEU A 224 4.67 0.13 -6.40
C LEU A 224 4.53 -1.34 -6.81
N THR A 225 5.34 -2.21 -6.21
CA THR A 225 5.14 -3.65 -6.23
C THR A 225 5.26 -4.23 -4.83
N TYR A 226 4.41 -5.18 -4.48
CA TYR A 226 4.27 -5.71 -3.13
C TYR A 226 4.91 -7.08 -2.98
N ALA A 227 5.73 -7.25 -1.96
CA ALA A 227 6.51 -8.44 -1.66
C ALA A 227 6.24 -8.99 -0.25
N ALA A 228 6.43 -10.29 -0.07
CA ALA A 228 6.47 -10.93 1.23
C ALA A 228 7.89 -10.86 1.81
N VAL A 229 8.00 -10.91 3.13
CA VAL A 229 9.29 -11.03 3.84
C VAL A 229 9.62 -12.49 4.11
N ASP A 230 8.60 -13.31 4.34
CA ASP A 230 8.72 -14.75 4.55
C ASP A 230 7.94 -15.53 3.49
N SER A 231 8.46 -16.69 3.10
CA SER A 231 7.82 -17.56 2.09
C SER A 231 6.53 -18.21 2.59
N GLU A 232 6.40 -18.40 3.91
CA GLU A 232 5.27 -19.09 4.53
C GLU A 232 4.13 -18.14 4.91
N VAL A 233 4.42 -16.83 5.07
CA VAL A 233 3.47 -15.81 5.51
C VAL A 233 3.34 -14.73 4.45
N SER A 234 2.17 -14.63 3.83
CA SER A 234 1.90 -13.63 2.78
C SER A 234 0.54 -12.97 2.96
N ALA A 235 0.46 -11.67 2.61
CA ALA A 235 -0.77 -10.89 2.66
C ALA A 235 -1.76 -11.21 1.54
N ALA A 236 -1.27 -11.74 0.42
CA ALA A 236 -2.06 -12.03 -0.76
C ALA A 236 -1.44 -13.17 -1.58
N PRO A 237 -2.24 -13.96 -2.31
CA PRO A 237 -1.75 -15.05 -3.14
C PRO A 237 -0.75 -14.57 -4.20
N GLY A 238 0.31 -15.36 -4.41
CA GLY A 238 1.27 -15.13 -5.49
C GLY A 238 2.32 -14.05 -5.20
N GLN A 239 2.64 -13.76 -3.95
CA GLN A 239 3.77 -12.89 -3.61
C GLN A 239 5.11 -13.61 -3.85
N PHE A 240 6.10 -12.84 -4.30
CA PHE A 240 7.53 -13.16 -4.22
C PHE A 240 8.11 -12.58 -2.93
N GLN A 241 9.29 -13.04 -2.53
CA GLN A 241 10.05 -12.38 -1.49
C GLN A 241 10.69 -11.08 -2.00
N VAL A 242 11.02 -10.18 -1.07
CA VAL A 242 11.61 -8.87 -1.41
C VAL A 242 12.88 -9.01 -2.25
N ASP A 243 13.82 -9.84 -1.81
CA ASP A 243 15.10 -10.06 -2.49
C ASP A 243 14.96 -10.74 -3.87
N GLU A 244 13.95 -11.63 -4.03
CA GLU A 244 13.63 -12.20 -5.33
C GLU A 244 13.20 -11.11 -6.33
N ILE A 245 12.28 -10.23 -5.92
CA ILE A 245 11.83 -9.12 -6.78
C ILE A 245 13.00 -8.19 -7.10
N LYS A 246 13.75 -7.75 -6.08
CA LYS A 246 14.89 -6.84 -6.27
C LYS A 246 15.89 -7.40 -7.27
N LYS A 247 16.30 -8.65 -7.09
CA LYS A 247 17.23 -9.34 -8.00
C LYS A 247 16.72 -9.42 -9.43
N ILE A 248 15.43 -9.72 -9.63
CA ILE A 248 14.87 -9.81 -10.98
C ILE A 248 14.76 -8.44 -11.62
N LEU A 249 14.32 -7.40 -10.89
CA LEU A 249 14.25 -6.04 -11.41
C LEU A 249 15.63 -5.52 -11.82
N GLU A 250 16.68 -5.77 -11.02
CA GLU A 250 18.08 -5.42 -11.36
C GLU A 250 18.58 -6.11 -12.65
N LEU A 251 18.09 -7.31 -12.96
CA LEU A 251 18.45 -8.01 -14.19
C LEU A 251 17.72 -7.50 -15.44
N LEU A 252 16.58 -6.81 -15.25
CA LEU A 252 15.72 -6.32 -16.32
C LEU A 252 15.90 -4.82 -16.62
N GLU A 253 16.55 -4.08 -15.72
CA GLU A 253 16.95 -2.65 -15.88
C GLU A 253 18.32 -2.57 -16.57
#